data_0b1066ceb0b58fee94543cb253acb4bd
#
_entry.id   0b1066ceb0b58fee94543cb253acb4bd
#
_cell.length_a   1.000
_cell.length_b   1.000
_cell.length_c   1.000
_cell.angle_alpha   90.00
_cell.angle_beta   90.00
_cell.angle_gamma   90.00
#
_symmetry.space_group_name_H-M   'P 1'
#
loop_
_entity.id
_entity.type
_entity.pdbx_description
1 polymer ?
#
loop_
_entity_poly.entity_id
_entity_poly.type
_entity_poly.pdbx_seq_one_letter_code
_entity_poly.pdbx_strand_id
1 'polypeptide(L)'
;MSTDTSSTDTSSANAALPHHEIAWLGSPAPEDAGVPTLVLLHGYGSNEKDLISLVPAVRMFLPGINARVIAVRASHPAPGRRGYSWFPGSVLAQPSINAIGATADAVAAVIRRYASRAVVLGFSQGMCTAITVLRRHPDLVTGLIGLSGFMFDDDHPGDAALAVGAATGNGVPAFAGYDPGDPIVPAIANRWAMTFLRTHTDLEEHTYPGMGHSVSMPEIQDLTAFLRRVLVQPTS
;
A
#
# COMPACT_ATOMS: atom_id res chain seq x y z
N MET A 1 -5.75 -12.65 55.00
CA MET A 1 -4.72 -12.87 53.97
C MET A 1 -5.42 -13.48 52.77
N SER A 2 -5.83 -12.65 51.86
CA SER A 2 -6.42 -13.07 50.58
C SER A 2 -5.49 -12.58 49.47
N THR A 3 -4.88 -13.50 48.78
CA THR A 3 -4.00 -13.25 47.64
C THR A 3 -4.88 -13.18 46.40
N ASP A 4 -5.02 -11.98 45.89
CA ASP A 4 -5.69 -11.69 44.62
C ASP A 4 -4.70 -11.97 43.47
N THR A 5 -4.89 -13.05 42.76
CA THR A 5 -4.13 -13.38 41.57
C THR A 5 -4.85 -12.78 40.37
N SER A 6 -4.42 -11.58 39.96
CA SER A 6 -4.84 -11.01 38.69
C SER A 6 -4.31 -11.86 37.54
N SER A 7 -5.19 -12.64 36.97
CA SER A 7 -4.96 -13.28 35.66
C SER A 7 -4.93 -12.21 34.58
N THR A 8 -3.76 -11.90 34.04
CA THR A 8 -3.59 -11.13 32.82
C THR A 8 -4.17 -11.93 31.65
N ASP A 9 -5.31 -11.48 31.16
CA ASP A 9 -5.97 -12.01 29.99
C ASP A 9 -5.10 -11.74 28.75
N THR A 10 -4.36 -12.75 28.31
CA THR A 10 -3.59 -12.75 27.06
C THR A 10 -4.47 -13.17 25.87
N SER A 11 -5.67 -12.61 25.79
CA SER A 11 -6.58 -12.81 24.66
C SER A 11 -6.38 -11.75 23.57
N SER A 12 -5.13 -11.39 23.26
CA SER A 12 -4.86 -10.63 22.05
C SER A 12 -4.31 -11.55 20.99
N ALA A 13 -5.18 -12.18 20.18
CA ALA A 13 -4.71 -12.55 18.88
C ALA A 13 -5.15 -13.88 18.34
N ASN A 14 -6.12 -13.87 17.59
CA ASN A 14 -6.15 -14.56 16.30
C ASN A 14 -7.22 -13.87 15.44
N ALA A 15 -7.11 -12.57 15.28
CA ALA A 15 -7.89 -11.90 14.26
C ALA A 15 -7.49 -12.54 12.92
N ALA A 16 -8.46 -13.16 12.24
CA ALA A 16 -8.22 -13.77 10.95
C ALA A 16 -7.65 -12.70 10.00
N LEU A 17 -6.59 -13.03 9.27
CA LEU A 17 -6.02 -12.14 8.26
C LEU A 17 -7.08 -11.75 7.22
N PRO A 18 -7.01 -10.55 6.65
CA PRO A 18 -7.83 -10.19 5.50
C PRO A 18 -7.74 -11.22 4.40
N HIS A 19 -8.83 -11.43 3.67
CA HIS A 19 -8.80 -12.28 2.48
C HIS A 19 -7.79 -11.74 1.46
N HIS A 20 -6.99 -12.62 0.87
CA HIS A 20 -5.97 -12.23 -0.09
C HIS A 20 -5.71 -13.36 -1.10
N GLU A 21 -5.19 -12.99 -2.26
CA GLU A 21 -4.73 -13.92 -3.29
C GLU A 21 -3.22 -13.75 -3.51
N ILE A 22 -2.55 -14.86 -3.84
CA ILE A 22 -1.12 -14.86 -4.12
C ILE A 22 -0.89 -15.15 -5.61
N ALA A 23 -0.10 -14.30 -6.25
CA ALA A 23 0.42 -14.48 -7.58
C ALA A 23 1.95 -14.32 -7.57
N TRP A 24 2.60 -14.42 -8.73
CA TRP A 24 4.05 -14.39 -8.84
C TRP A 24 4.51 -13.56 -10.04
N LEU A 25 5.53 -12.74 -9.82
CA LEU A 25 6.41 -12.27 -10.88
C LEU A 25 7.52 -13.32 -11.00
N GLY A 26 7.51 -14.11 -12.05
CA GLY A 26 8.43 -15.25 -12.19
C GLY A 26 7.83 -16.57 -11.69
N SER A 27 8.64 -17.44 -11.09
CA SER A 27 8.25 -18.78 -10.63
C SER A 27 7.82 -18.78 -9.16
N PRO A 28 6.81 -19.58 -8.79
CA PRO A 28 6.46 -19.79 -7.39
C PRO A 28 7.65 -20.29 -6.56
N ALA A 29 7.74 -19.83 -5.32
CA ALA A 29 8.75 -20.24 -4.35
C ALA A 29 8.07 -20.63 -3.03
N PRO A 30 8.73 -21.42 -2.15
CA PRO A 30 8.25 -21.70 -0.80
C PRO A 30 7.89 -20.43 -0.02
N GLU A 31 7.02 -20.55 0.96
CA GLU A 31 6.52 -19.41 1.74
C GLU A 31 7.65 -18.67 2.48
N ASP A 32 8.63 -19.41 2.97
CA ASP A 32 9.79 -18.98 3.74
C ASP A 32 11.04 -18.67 2.89
N ALA A 33 10.93 -18.68 1.56
CA ALA A 33 12.07 -18.53 0.66
C ALA A 33 12.75 -17.15 0.67
N GLY A 34 12.26 -16.19 1.47
CA GLY A 34 12.85 -14.85 1.57
C GLY A 34 12.78 -14.02 0.27
N VAL A 35 11.89 -14.38 -0.65
CA VAL A 35 11.72 -13.65 -1.93
C VAL A 35 11.12 -12.26 -1.71
N PRO A 36 11.51 -11.27 -2.51
CA PRO A 36 10.86 -9.95 -2.50
C PRO A 36 9.34 -10.08 -2.58
N THR A 37 8.64 -9.23 -1.86
CA THR A 37 7.17 -9.29 -1.79
C THR A 37 6.58 -7.94 -2.20
N LEU A 38 5.58 -7.99 -3.09
CA LEU A 38 4.77 -6.85 -3.54
C LEU A 38 3.34 -7.05 -3.03
N VAL A 39 2.83 -6.10 -2.25
CA VAL A 39 1.45 -6.10 -1.75
C VAL A 39 0.61 -5.12 -2.55
N LEU A 40 -0.55 -5.57 -3.03
CA LEU A 40 -1.46 -4.80 -3.87
C LEU A 40 -2.75 -4.47 -3.11
N LEU A 41 -3.11 -3.18 -3.08
CA LEU A 41 -4.28 -2.64 -2.39
C LEU A 41 -5.21 -1.94 -3.40
N HIS A 42 -6.36 -2.55 -3.66
CA HIS A 42 -7.32 -2.12 -4.69
C HIS A 42 -8.07 -0.81 -4.34
N GLY A 43 -8.73 -0.20 -5.32
CA GLY A 43 -9.59 0.97 -5.14
C GLY A 43 -10.95 0.67 -4.49
N TYR A 44 -11.67 1.72 -4.08
CA TYR A 44 -13.04 1.61 -3.55
C TYR A 44 -13.98 0.88 -4.50
N GLY A 45 -14.76 -0.05 -3.97
CA GLY A 45 -15.77 -0.80 -4.75
C GLY A 45 -15.18 -1.92 -5.61
N SER A 46 -13.89 -2.23 -5.45
CA SER A 46 -13.20 -3.32 -6.13
C SER A 46 -12.86 -4.48 -5.19
N ASN A 47 -11.90 -5.31 -5.53
CA ASN A 47 -11.47 -6.47 -4.75
C ASN A 47 -10.03 -6.89 -5.14
N GLU A 48 -9.49 -7.93 -4.52
CA GLU A 48 -8.14 -8.47 -4.73
C GLU A 48 -7.82 -8.88 -6.18
N LYS A 49 -8.83 -9.19 -6.99
CA LYS A 49 -8.64 -9.62 -8.39
C LYS A 49 -8.36 -8.48 -9.35
N ASP A 50 -8.63 -7.25 -8.94
CA ASP A 50 -8.48 -6.06 -9.78
C ASP A 50 -7.00 -5.84 -10.13
N LEU A 51 -6.18 -5.44 -9.18
CA LEU A 51 -4.76 -5.14 -9.43
C LEU A 51 -3.94 -6.38 -9.77
N ILE A 52 -4.33 -7.57 -9.31
CA ILE A 52 -3.65 -8.80 -9.68
C ILE A 52 -3.74 -9.08 -11.18
N SER A 53 -4.77 -8.57 -11.83
CA SER A 53 -4.92 -8.63 -13.29
C SER A 53 -3.83 -7.89 -14.06
N LEU A 54 -3.12 -6.94 -13.42
CA LEU A 54 -1.98 -6.22 -14.00
C LEU A 54 -0.68 -7.02 -13.97
N VAL A 55 -0.59 -8.08 -13.16
CA VAL A 55 0.62 -8.89 -13.00
C VAL A 55 1.18 -9.43 -14.33
N PRO A 56 0.37 -9.92 -15.29
CA PRO A 56 0.88 -10.33 -16.59
C PRO A 56 1.56 -9.20 -17.38
N ALA A 57 0.99 -8.00 -17.35
CA ALA A 57 1.59 -6.82 -18.02
C ALA A 57 2.89 -6.40 -17.33
N VAL A 58 2.90 -6.31 -15.99
CA VAL A 58 4.10 -6.01 -15.21
C VAL A 58 5.19 -7.05 -15.46
N ARG A 59 4.86 -8.34 -15.50
CA ARG A 59 5.80 -9.43 -15.79
C ARG A 59 6.48 -9.28 -17.15
N MET A 60 5.76 -8.82 -18.17
CA MET A 60 6.31 -8.61 -19.51
C MET A 60 7.45 -7.58 -19.52
N PHE A 61 7.37 -6.55 -18.67
CA PHE A 61 8.40 -5.52 -18.54
C PHE A 61 9.47 -5.82 -17.47
N LEU A 62 9.28 -6.86 -16.65
CA LEU A 62 10.20 -7.28 -15.58
C LEU A 62 10.75 -8.71 -15.81
N PRO A 63 11.36 -9.02 -16.95
CA PRO A 63 11.94 -10.36 -17.16
C PRO A 63 13.05 -10.61 -16.12
N GLY A 64 13.06 -11.83 -15.58
CA GLY A 64 14.07 -12.27 -14.62
C GLY A 64 13.85 -11.86 -13.17
N ILE A 65 12.81 -11.08 -12.86
CA ILE A 65 12.43 -10.77 -11.49
C ILE A 65 11.57 -11.91 -10.93
N ASN A 66 11.93 -12.40 -9.75
CA ASN A 66 11.12 -13.34 -8.99
C ASN A 66 10.64 -12.68 -7.71
N ALA A 67 9.35 -12.45 -7.58
CA ALA A 67 8.74 -11.83 -6.40
C ALA A 67 7.35 -12.42 -6.14
N ARG A 68 7.01 -12.55 -4.85
CA ARG A 68 5.64 -12.86 -4.42
C ARG A 68 4.77 -11.62 -4.57
N VAL A 69 3.58 -11.80 -5.12
CA VAL A 69 2.56 -10.74 -5.21
C VAL A 69 1.38 -11.16 -4.35
N ILE A 70 0.99 -10.31 -3.41
CA ILE A 70 -0.13 -10.54 -2.50
C ILE A 70 -1.17 -9.45 -2.74
N ALA A 71 -2.29 -9.81 -3.33
CA ALA A 71 -3.41 -8.89 -3.50
C ALA A 71 -4.39 -9.05 -2.34
N VAL A 72 -4.54 -8.01 -1.54
CA VAL A 72 -5.36 -8.01 -0.33
C VAL A 72 -6.75 -7.46 -0.63
N ARG A 73 -7.80 -8.12 -0.13
CA ARG A 73 -9.18 -7.63 -0.17
C ARG A 73 -9.44 -6.76 1.04
N ALA A 74 -10.01 -5.58 0.82
CA ALA A 74 -10.51 -4.70 1.87
C ALA A 74 -11.66 -5.37 2.66
N SER A 75 -11.79 -5.02 3.95
CA SER A 75 -12.66 -5.74 4.88
C SER A 75 -14.12 -5.31 4.86
N HIS A 76 -14.43 -4.10 4.34
CA HIS A 76 -15.78 -3.54 4.38
C HIS A 76 -16.48 -3.70 3.03
N PRO A 77 -17.71 -4.23 2.97
CA PRO A 77 -18.53 -4.13 1.75
C PRO A 77 -18.69 -2.66 1.35
N ALA A 78 -18.50 -2.35 0.08
CA ALA A 78 -18.67 -0.99 -0.43
C ALA A 78 -20.16 -0.70 -0.68
N PRO A 79 -20.78 0.27 0.03
CA PRO A 79 -22.20 0.59 -0.17
C PRO A 79 -22.49 0.98 -1.63
N GLY A 80 -23.54 0.36 -2.21
CA GLY A 80 -23.96 0.61 -3.59
C GLY A 80 -23.02 0.04 -4.67
N ARG A 81 -22.02 -0.75 -4.29
CA ARG A 81 -21.08 -1.43 -5.18
C ARG A 81 -21.00 -2.92 -4.86
N ARG A 82 -20.53 -3.74 -5.83
CA ARG A 82 -20.35 -5.18 -5.62
C ARG A 82 -19.06 -5.59 -4.93
N GLY A 83 -18.14 -4.63 -4.70
CA GLY A 83 -16.82 -4.86 -4.12
C GLY A 83 -16.69 -4.34 -2.69
N TYR A 84 -15.47 -4.01 -2.32
CA TYR A 84 -15.06 -3.72 -0.96
C TYR A 84 -14.43 -2.34 -0.82
N SER A 85 -14.34 -1.85 0.41
CA SER A 85 -13.67 -0.60 0.77
C SER A 85 -12.76 -0.83 1.98
N TRP A 86 -11.66 -0.08 2.03
CA TRP A 86 -10.69 -0.17 3.11
C TRP A 86 -11.22 0.41 4.41
N PHE A 87 -12.01 1.47 4.31
CA PHE A 87 -12.66 2.14 5.43
C PHE A 87 -14.02 2.70 4.99
N PRO A 88 -14.98 2.86 5.93
CA PRO A 88 -16.27 3.47 5.63
C PRO A 88 -16.12 4.94 5.20
N GLY A 89 -16.95 5.37 4.28
CA GLY A 89 -16.95 6.73 3.76
C GLY A 89 -16.36 6.84 2.35
N SER A 90 -16.35 8.04 1.83
CA SER A 90 -15.77 8.39 0.54
C SER A 90 -14.59 9.34 0.73
N VAL A 91 -13.85 9.61 -0.33
CA VAL A 91 -12.80 10.65 -0.32
C VAL A 91 -13.30 12.03 0.11
N LEU A 92 -14.62 12.29 0.01
CA LEU A 92 -15.27 13.54 0.44
C LEU A 92 -15.79 13.50 1.88
N ALA A 93 -15.98 12.31 2.45
CA ALA A 93 -16.43 12.11 3.82
C ALA A 93 -15.26 11.58 4.64
N GLN A 94 -14.57 12.47 5.34
CA GLN A 94 -13.40 12.10 6.13
C GLN A 94 -13.75 10.95 7.10
N PRO A 95 -13.20 9.76 6.91
CA PRO A 95 -13.41 8.65 7.82
C PRO A 95 -12.69 8.90 9.14
N SER A 96 -13.02 8.15 10.18
CA SER A 96 -12.26 8.26 11.41
C SER A 96 -10.81 7.76 11.19
N ILE A 97 -9.83 8.47 11.73
CA ILE A 97 -8.41 8.11 11.71
C ILE A 97 -8.20 6.69 12.25
N ASN A 98 -8.98 6.31 13.28
CA ASN A 98 -8.94 4.96 13.83
C ASN A 98 -9.36 3.88 12.83
N ALA A 99 -10.37 4.14 11.98
CA ALA A 99 -10.81 3.19 10.97
C ALA A 99 -9.74 2.98 9.88
N ILE A 100 -9.09 4.08 9.45
CA ILE A 100 -7.98 4.01 8.49
C ILE A 100 -6.79 3.27 9.11
N GLY A 101 -6.45 3.61 10.37
CA GLY A 101 -5.37 2.98 11.11
C GLY A 101 -5.57 1.46 11.28
N ALA A 102 -6.77 1.03 11.69
CA ALA A 102 -7.08 -0.38 11.85
C ALA A 102 -6.92 -1.19 10.54
N THR A 103 -7.28 -0.58 9.42
CA THR A 103 -7.09 -1.18 8.09
C THR A 103 -5.60 -1.32 7.74
N ALA A 104 -4.80 -0.29 8.02
CA ALA A 104 -3.35 -0.35 7.81
C ALA A 104 -2.70 -1.42 8.69
N ASP A 105 -3.13 -1.57 9.94
CA ASP A 105 -2.67 -2.61 10.86
C ASP A 105 -3.02 -4.01 10.35
N ALA A 106 -4.20 -4.20 9.76
CA ALA A 106 -4.60 -5.46 9.13
C ALA A 106 -3.74 -5.82 7.91
N VAL A 107 -3.40 -4.84 7.07
CA VAL A 107 -2.46 -5.03 5.95
C VAL A 107 -1.05 -5.35 6.48
N ALA A 108 -0.58 -4.66 7.51
CA ALA A 108 0.69 -4.95 8.16
C ALA A 108 0.77 -6.38 8.68
N ALA A 109 -0.34 -6.92 9.22
CA ALA A 109 -0.41 -8.32 9.65
C ALA A 109 -0.24 -9.30 8.47
N VAL A 110 -0.82 -8.99 7.29
CA VAL A 110 -0.59 -9.78 6.07
C VAL A 110 0.89 -9.73 5.66
N ILE A 111 1.52 -8.54 5.68
CA ILE A 111 2.94 -8.43 5.36
C ILE A 111 3.77 -9.32 6.28
N ARG A 112 3.60 -9.20 7.60
CA ARG A 112 4.35 -9.99 8.60
C ARG A 112 4.16 -11.49 8.47
N ARG A 113 3.03 -11.94 7.93
CA ARG A 113 2.76 -13.38 7.71
C ARG A 113 3.64 -13.96 6.59
N TYR A 114 3.96 -13.18 5.57
CA TYR A 114 4.60 -13.67 4.34
C TYR A 114 5.99 -13.09 4.09
N ALA A 115 6.35 -12.00 4.74
CA ALA A 115 7.62 -11.32 4.54
C ALA A 115 8.02 -10.51 5.76
N SER A 116 9.32 -10.26 5.94
CA SER A 116 9.83 -9.30 6.92
C SER A 116 9.52 -7.87 6.49
N ARG A 117 9.57 -7.60 5.18
CA ARG A 117 9.31 -6.29 4.57
C ARG A 117 8.73 -6.47 3.17
N ALA A 118 8.02 -5.47 2.66
CA ALA A 118 7.38 -5.52 1.34
C ALA A 118 7.41 -4.16 0.62
N VAL A 119 7.30 -4.20 -0.70
CA VAL A 119 6.85 -3.05 -1.49
C VAL A 119 5.32 -3.03 -1.43
N VAL A 120 4.72 -1.87 -1.15
CA VAL A 120 3.26 -1.72 -1.04
C VAL A 120 2.75 -0.83 -2.16
N LEU A 121 1.84 -1.34 -2.99
CA LEU A 121 1.20 -0.63 -4.08
C LEU A 121 -0.28 -0.42 -3.75
N GLY A 122 -0.76 0.80 -3.88
CA GLY A 122 -2.17 1.13 -3.72
C GLY A 122 -2.72 1.98 -4.86
N PHE A 123 -3.93 1.66 -5.29
CA PHE A 123 -4.69 2.45 -6.25
C PHE A 123 -5.84 3.17 -5.53
N SER A 124 -6.01 4.47 -5.77
CA SER A 124 -7.14 5.25 -5.25
C SER A 124 -7.25 5.17 -3.71
N GLN A 125 -8.33 4.65 -3.14
CA GLN A 125 -8.47 4.40 -1.69
C GLN A 125 -7.38 3.45 -1.17
N GLY A 126 -6.90 2.51 -1.99
CA GLY A 126 -5.77 1.64 -1.66
C GLY A 126 -4.46 2.42 -1.50
N MET A 127 -4.24 3.51 -2.24
CA MET A 127 -3.08 4.39 -2.02
C MET A 127 -3.15 5.08 -0.65
N CYS A 128 -4.32 5.58 -0.25
CA CYS A 128 -4.50 6.15 1.09
C CYS A 128 -4.13 5.11 2.17
N THR A 129 -4.58 3.86 2.02
CA THR A 129 -4.22 2.76 2.91
C THR A 129 -2.73 2.45 2.86
N ALA A 130 -2.10 2.41 1.67
CA ALA A 130 -0.67 2.14 1.52
C ALA A 130 0.20 3.21 2.20
N ILE A 131 -0.14 4.48 2.02
CA ILE A 131 0.52 5.60 2.73
C ILE A 131 0.35 5.43 4.25
N THR A 132 -0.83 5.04 4.72
CA THR A 132 -1.07 4.84 6.15
C THR A 132 -0.29 3.64 6.70
N VAL A 133 -0.11 2.56 5.92
CA VAL A 133 0.79 1.44 6.29
C VAL A 133 2.22 1.95 6.47
N LEU A 134 2.75 2.72 5.52
CA LEU A 134 4.09 3.32 5.64
C LEU A 134 4.21 4.19 6.88
N ARG A 135 3.24 5.05 7.16
CA ARG A 135 3.24 6.01 8.28
C ARG A 135 3.12 5.33 9.66
N ARG A 136 2.47 4.17 9.72
CA ARG A 136 2.29 3.41 10.99
C ARG A 136 3.33 2.31 11.20
N HIS A 137 3.84 1.74 10.12
CA HIS A 137 4.76 0.60 10.10
C HIS A 137 5.91 0.81 9.11
N PRO A 138 6.71 1.88 9.26
CA PRO A 138 7.77 2.21 8.30
C PRO A 138 8.82 1.10 8.17
N ASP A 139 9.02 0.31 9.22
CA ASP A 139 9.92 -0.85 9.25
C ASP A 139 9.51 -1.98 8.30
N LEU A 140 8.23 -2.06 7.93
CA LEU A 140 7.70 -3.10 7.03
C LEU A 140 7.75 -2.72 5.54
N VAL A 141 8.01 -1.45 5.20
CA VAL A 141 7.88 -0.96 3.83
C VAL A 141 9.25 -0.67 3.23
N THR A 142 9.61 -1.41 2.17
CA THR A 142 10.84 -1.19 1.40
C THR A 142 10.65 -0.31 0.19
N GLY A 143 9.41 -0.04 -0.19
CA GLY A 143 9.03 0.85 -1.28
C GLY A 143 7.54 1.08 -1.29
N LEU A 144 7.12 2.27 -1.68
CA LEU A 144 5.71 2.67 -1.78
C LEU A 144 5.36 3.01 -3.22
N ILE A 145 4.21 2.55 -3.70
CA ILE A 145 3.68 2.90 -5.02
C ILE A 145 2.26 3.39 -4.86
N GLY A 146 2.02 4.63 -5.24
CA GLY A 146 0.72 5.28 -5.20
C GLY A 146 0.21 5.61 -6.59
N LEU A 147 -0.95 5.05 -6.98
CA LEU A 147 -1.57 5.26 -8.28
C LEU A 147 -2.92 5.95 -8.13
N SER A 148 -3.10 7.11 -8.78
CA SER A 148 -4.36 7.89 -8.84
C SER A 148 -5.05 8.02 -7.48
N GLY A 149 -4.30 8.34 -6.42
CA GLY A 149 -4.81 8.27 -5.06
C GLY A 149 -4.72 9.58 -4.28
N PHE A 150 -4.87 9.44 -2.99
CA PHE A 150 -4.98 10.55 -2.05
C PHE A 150 -4.54 10.14 -0.64
N MET A 151 -4.46 11.10 0.27
CA MET A 151 -4.43 10.88 1.72
C MET A 151 -5.33 11.89 2.43
N PHE A 152 -5.55 11.68 3.72
CA PHE A 152 -6.15 12.68 4.61
C PHE A 152 -5.04 13.42 5.36
N ASP A 153 -5.31 14.66 5.70
CA ASP A 153 -4.40 15.52 6.48
C ASP A 153 -4.56 15.18 7.97
N ASP A 154 -3.78 14.22 8.43
CA ASP A 154 -3.75 13.67 9.78
C ASP A 154 -2.32 13.31 10.18
N ASP A 155 -2.08 13.00 11.47
CA ASP A 155 -0.77 12.64 12.00
C ASP A 155 -0.68 11.14 12.34
N HIS A 156 0.48 10.54 12.07
CA HIS A 156 0.76 9.14 12.42
C HIS A 156 2.13 8.96 13.10
N PRO A 157 2.31 7.88 13.88
CA PRO A 157 3.51 7.68 14.72
C PRO A 157 4.84 7.68 13.97
N GLY A 158 4.87 7.26 12.71
CA GLY A 158 6.09 7.16 11.90
C GLY A 158 6.49 8.43 11.17
N ASP A 159 5.65 9.46 11.13
CA ASP A 159 5.87 10.63 10.26
C ASP A 159 7.18 11.34 10.56
N ALA A 160 7.50 11.57 11.83
CA ALA A 160 8.76 12.23 12.20
C ALA A 160 10.00 11.44 11.76
N ALA A 161 9.98 10.11 11.88
CA ALA A 161 11.08 9.26 11.46
C ALA A 161 11.23 9.23 9.92
N LEU A 162 10.11 9.20 9.20
CA LEU A 162 10.10 9.26 7.74
C LEU A 162 10.65 10.60 7.23
N ALA A 163 10.26 11.72 7.83
CA ALA A 163 10.78 13.04 7.47
C ALA A 163 12.30 13.14 7.69
N VAL A 164 12.82 12.62 8.80
CA VAL A 164 14.27 12.54 9.07
C VAL A 164 14.96 11.66 8.03
N GLY A 165 14.40 10.49 7.73
CA GLY A 165 14.94 9.60 6.70
C GLY A 165 15.06 10.28 5.35
N ALA A 166 13.99 10.92 4.88
CA ALA A 166 13.99 11.66 3.61
C ALA A 166 15.03 12.81 3.60
N ALA A 167 15.09 13.60 4.67
CA ALA A 167 16.02 14.72 4.78
C ALA A 167 17.49 14.29 4.81
N THR A 168 17.79 13.05 5.22
CA THR A 168 19.15 12.50 5.33
C THR A 168 19.55 11.60 4.15
N GLY A 169 18.71 11.50 3.10
CA GLY A 169 18.97 10.64 1.94
C GLY A 169 18.73 9.14 2.20
N ASN A 170 18.04 8.82 3.29
CA ASN A 170 17.62 7.46 3.65
C ASN A 170 16.09 7.30 3.57
N GLY A 171 15.44 8.08 2.71
CA GLY A 171 14.00 8.01 2.49
C GLY A 171 13.58 6.66 1.91
N VAL A 172 12.39 6.21 2.28
CA VAL A 172 11.79 5.02 1.64
C VAL A 172 11.54 5.38 0.17
N PRO A 173 12.03 4.59 -0.80
CA PRO A 173 11.74 4.82 -2.21
C PRO A 173 10.24 4.84 -2.47
N ALA A 174 9.74 5.85 -3.16
CA ALA A 174 8.34 5.98 -3.49
C ALA A 174 8.12 6.35 -4.96
N PHE A 175 7.06 5.82 -5.55
CA PHE A 175 6.56 6.18 -6.87
C PHE A 175 5.13 6.70 -6.73
N ALA A 176 4.82 7.82 -7.35
CA ALA A 176 3.44 8.30 -7.44
C ALA A 176 3.10 8.66 -8.89
N GLY A 177 2.01 8.05 -9.40
CA GLY A 177 1.45 8.32 -10.73
C GLY A 177 0.01 8.79 -10.65
N TYR A 178 -0.35 9.86 -11.36
CA TYR A 178 -1.71 10.38 -11.37
C TYR A 178 -2.00 11.29 -12.56
N ASP A 179 -3.29 11.49 -12.86
CA ASP A 179 -3.74 12.54 -13.76
C ASP A 179 -4.06 13.81 -12.95
N PRO A 180 -3.45 14.97 -13.23
CA PRO A 180 -3.84 16.23 -12.59
C PRO A 180 -5.30 16.62 -12.80
N GLY A 181 -5.95 16.08 -13.84
CA GLY A 181 -7.35 16.26 -14.18
C GLY A 181 -8.27 15.13 -13.69
N ASP A 182 -7.82 14.25 -12.79
CA ASP A 182 -8.62 13.14 -12.25
C ASP A 182 -9.97 13.64 -11.71
N PRO A 183 -11.12 13.17 -12.28
CA PRO A 183 -12.44 13.65 -11.90
C PRO A 183 -12.97 13.04 -10.59
N ILE A 184 -12.30 12.05 -10.03
CA ILE A 184 -12.75 11.27 -8.86
C ILE A 184 -12.04 11.73 -7.59
N VAL A 185 -10.71 11.91 -7.64
CA VAL A 185 -9.92 12.33 -6.49
C VAL A 185 -9.90 13.86 -6.39
N PRO A 186 -10.40 14.45 -5.29
CA PRO A 186 -10.31 15.89 -5.10
C PRO A 186 -8.85 16.35 -5.14
N ALA A 187 -8.60 17.43 -5.91
CA ALA A 187 -7.24 17.97 -6.08
C ALA A 187 -6.56 18.31 -4.73
N ILE A 188 -7.32 18.72 -3.72
CA ILE A 188 -6.77 19.00 -2.38
C ILE A 188 -6.26 17.73 -1.70
N ALA A 189 -7.00 16.62 -1.77
CA ALA A 189 -6.61 15.35 -1.15
C ALA A 189 -5.41 14.69 -1.85
N ASN A 190 -5.32 14.81 -3.19
CA ASN A 190 -4.12 14.43 -3.94
C ASN A 190 -2.92 15.32 -3.54
N ARG A 191 -3.13 16.63 -3.39
CA ARG A 191 -2.07 17.56 -2.99
C ARG A 191 -1.51 17.23 -1.60
N TRP A 192 -2.34 16.84 -0.63
CA TRP A 192 -1.86 16.38 0.67
C TRP A 192 -0.94 15.16 0.50
N ALA A 193 -1.37 14.15 -0.28
CA ALA A 193 -0.55 12.97 -0.55
C ALA A 193 0.79 13.34 -1.19
N MET A 194 0.80 14.16 -2.24
CA MET A 194 2.04 14.54 -2.92
C MET A 194 2.96 15.38 -2.01
N THR A 195 2.40 16.30 -1.21
CA THR A 195 3.17 17.08 -0.25
C THR A 195 3.82 16.20 0.80
N PHE A 196 3.06 15.25 1.36
CA PHE A 196 3.59 14.27 2.32
C PHE A 196 4.72 13.43 1.68
N LEU A 197 4.47 12.84 0.53
CA LEU A 197 5.44 11.95 -0.12
C LEU A 197 6.76 12.67 -0.46
N ARG A 198 6.70 13.92 -0.96
CA ARG A 198 7.90 14.73 -1.26
C ARG A 198 8.77 15.04 -0.03
N THR A 199 8.16 15.10 1.15
CA THR A 199 8.86 15.47 2.39
C THR A 199 9.21 14.28 3.28
N HIS A 200 8.63 13.09 3.03
CA HIS A 200 8.77 11.93 3.89
C HIS A 200 9.30 10.67 3.17
N THR A 201 9.57 10.77 1.87
CA THR A 201 10.04 9.63 1.06
C THR A 201 11.07 10.09 0.03
N ASP A 202 11.73 9.14 -0.63
CA ASP A 202 12.50 9.38 -1.86
C ASP A 202 11.56 9.20 -3.06
N LEU A 203 10.85 10.28 -3.42
CA LEU A 203 9.73 10.26 -4.35
C LEU A 203 10.13 10.43 -5.82
N GLU A 204 9.71 9.50 -6.66
CA GLU A 204 9.54 9.70 -8.11
C GLU A 204 8.08 10.05 -8.40
N GLU A 205 7.81 11.25 -8.87
CA GLU A 205 6.48 11.73 -9.18
C GLU A 205 6.26 11.85 -10.68
N HIS A 206 5.19 11.22 -11.18
CA HIS A 206 4.81 11.21 -12.59
C HIS A 206 3.37 11.68 -12.78
N THR A 207 3.15 12.47 -13.83
CA THR A 207 1.79 12.89 -14.21
C THR A 207 1.45 12.37 -15.60
N TYR A 208 0.20 11.93 -15.76
CA TYR A 208 -0.33 11.36 -16.99
C TYR A 208 -1.61 12.11 -17.42
N PRO A 209 -1.49 13.32 -17.99
CA PRO A 209 -2.64 14.14 -18.36
C PRO A 209 -3.57 13.42 -19.33
N GLY A 210 -4.87 13.41 -19.03
CA GLY A 210 -5.91 12.76 -19.83
C GLY A 210 -6.11 11.27 -19.54
N MET A 211 -5.36 10.70 -18.57
CA MET A 211 -5.55 9.32 -18.12
C MET A 211 -6.87 9.14 -17.36
N GLY A 212 -7.32 10.17 -16.64
CA GLY A 212 -8.46 10.10 -15.73
C GLY A 212 -8.17 9.25 -14.49
N HIS A 213 -9.22 8.71 -13.86
CA HIS A 213 -9.09 7.86 -12.66
C HIS A 213 -8.84 6.39 -13.07
N SER A 214 -7.64 6.10 -13.52
CA SER A 214 -7.28 4.84 -14.16
C SER A 214 -5.78 4.57 -14.04
N VAL A 215 -5.30 3.47 -14.61
CA VAL A 215 -3.88 3.13 -14.78
C VAL A 215 -3.60 3.02 -16.28
N SER A 216 -2.57 3.70 -16.77
CA SER A 216 -2.20 3.73 -18.18
C SER A 216 -0.99 2.86 -18.51
N MET A 217 -0.82 2.50 -19.79
CA MET A 217 0.37 1.74 -20.22
C MET A 217 1.68 2.51 -20.01
N PRO A 218 1.78 3.83 -20.29
CA PRO A 218 2.97 4.60 -19.91
C PRO A 218 3.28 4.52 -18.41
N GLU A 219 2.25 4.65 -17.55
CA GLU A 219 2.42 4.53 -16.10
C GLU A 219 2.92 3.13 -15.69
N ILE A 220 2.41 2.04 -16.32
CA ILE A 220 2.91 0.69 -16.08
C ILE A 220 4.39 0.56 -16.48
N GLN A 221 4.84 1.21 -17.54
CA GLN A 221 6.24 1.19 -17.95
C GLN A 221 7.15 1.90 -16.93
N ASP A 222 6.78 3.11 -16.48
CA ASP A 222 7.52 3.85 -15.48
C ASP A 222 7.52 3.12 -14.13
N LEU A 223 6.35 2.62 -13.69
CA LEU A 223 6.18 1.79 -12.52
C LEU A 223 7.09 0.54 -12.56
N THR A 224 7.22 -0.13 -13.71
CA THR A 224 8.06 -1.33 -13.81
C THR A 224 9.56 -0.99 -13.74
N ALA A 225 9.97 0.18 -14.24
CA ALA A 225 11.33 0.68 -14.06
C ALA A 225 11.63 0.94 -12.57
N PHE A 226 10.70 1.52 -11.83
CA PHE A 226 10.78 1.69 -10.37
C PHE A 226 10.84 0.32 -9.66
N LEU A 227 9.91 -0.60 -9.95
CA LEU A 227 9.86 -1.94 -9.34
C LEU A 227 11.16 -2.71 -9.54
N ARG A 228 11.81 -2.60 -10.70
CA ARG A 228 13.10 -3.23 -10.97
C ARG A 228 14.16 -2.81 -9.95
N ARG A 229 14.19 -1.54 -9.55
CA ARG A 229 15.16 -1.03 -8.59
C ARG A 229 14.86 -1.52 -7.16
N VAL A 230 13.60 -1.46 -6.75
CA VAL A 230 13.23 -1.76 -5.36
C VAL A 230 13.06 -3.25 -5.05
N LEU A 231 12.77 -4.08 -6.06
CA LEU A 231 12.65 -5.55 -5.89
C LEU A 231 14.01 -6.28 -6.04
N VAL A 232 15.02 -5.65 -6.65
CA VAL A 232 16.34 -6.28 -6.89
C VAL A 232 17.36 -5.86 -5.84
N GLN A 233 17.09 -4.84 -5.01
CA GLN A 233 18.04 -4.45 -3.97
C GLN A 233 18.30 -5.61 -3.01
N PRO A 234 19.57 -5.95 -2.75
CA PRO A 234 19.90 -6.95 -1.76
C PRO A 234 19.36 -6.48 -0.41
N THR A 235 18.61 -7.35 0.24
CA THR A 235 18.28 -7.16 1.67
C THR A 235 19.60 -7.20 2.43
N SER A 236 20.10 -6.03 2.80
CA SER A 236 21.25 -5.88 3.70
C SER A 236 20.86 -6.28 5.13
#